data_a7e97725f515e1856b967d33ccf05ca7
#
_entry.id   a7e97725f515e1856b967d33ccf05ca7
#
_cell.length_a   1.000
_cell.length_b   1.000
_cell.length_c   1.000
_cell.angle_alpha   90.00
_cell.angle_beta   90.00
_cell.angle_gamma   90.00
#
_symmetry.space_group_name_H-M   'P 1'
#
loop_
_entity.id
_entity.type
_entity.pdbx_description
1 polymer ?
#
loop_
_entity_poly.entity_id
_entity_poly.type
_entity_poly.pdbx_seq_one_letter_code
_entity_poly.pdbx_strand_id
1 'polypeptide(L)'
;MLFIQKWKQMCENQRVISLLSHLCKALTRLCANRISQYCEKEGILPESQSAFRKNRSTNDMVFTARLLQYSCMDKNIPLYLAFIDIAKAYDSVHRPTLWKILQTIGIPPKLLALLKTLYGENNCRVKFCNKFSKSFKLLEGLKQGCPAACILFNIFFSIVIFVIRQKLQTKGVQLKFRFDGDIFNLQRLNAKTKIEKTTILELLFADDAAVCATSEEDLNIIIQTFYELFADFGLQMALKKTVIMLQRLTSNPNLSDPVIKINNKTLQVVDKFKYLGSVLQNNATADKEIASRIQKAVSNFHKLYQRVWKKKHLKLKLKSQVYRTIIFPTLTYGCETWNWPSKQMKKLEGTQYRFLRSIAGKTWRDKISYVDLLHLIAKDAYNTNFDWANESNKGVSITAVETYCRLSRLRYTGHVARMGENRIPNLILHGEILQGQRKQGRPKKSFREGLKNDLHKFDLFGKYSEQNTFQEFVADRDKWR
;
A
#
# COMPACT_ATOMS: atom_id res chain seq x y z
N MET A 1 18.02 -23.51 10.24
CA MET A 1 19.12 -22.95 9.43
C MET A 1 18.80 -21.50 9.13
N LEU A 2 19.73 -20.60 9.34
CA LEU A 2 19.59 -19.16 9.09
C LEU A 2 20.37 -18.79 7.85
N PHE A 3 19.74 -18.07 6.91
CA PHE A 3 20.36 -17.64 5.64
C PHE A 3 20.46 -16.12 5.58
N ILE A 4 21.62 -15.58 5.19
CA ILE A 4 21.84 -14.13 5.08
C ILE A 4 21.53 -13.68 3.65
N GLN A 5 20.55 -12.81 3.48
CA GLN A 5 19.94 -12.49 2.18
C GLN A 5 20.68 -11.42 1.34
N LYS A 6 21.61 -10.65 1.88
CA LYS A 6 22.35 -9.63 1.09
C LYS A 6 23.71 -9.29 1.64
N TRP A 7 24.66 -9.12 0.74
CA TRP A 7 25.96 -8.52 0.97
C TRP A 7 25.83 -7.07 1.39
N LYS A 8 25.82 -6.82 2.69
CA LYS A 8 26.11 -5.51 3.26
C LYS A 8 27.29 -5.73 4.22
N GLN A 9 28.26 -4.83 4.17
CA GLN A 9 29.51 -4.96 4.94
C GLN A 9 29.31 -4.99 6.46
N MET A 10 28.16 -4.54 6.97
CA MET A 10 27.83 -4.48 8.39
C MET A 10 26.78 -5.52 8.76
N CYS A 11 27.02 -6.34 9.77
CA CYS A 11 26.09 -7.36 10.27
C CYS A 11 24.73 -6.79 10.71
N GLU A 12 24.71 -5.56 11.22
CA GLU A 12 23.50 -4.86 11.64
C GLU A 12 22.48 -4.65 10.51
N ASN A 13 22.98 -4.60 9.26
CA ASN A 13 22.14 -4.36 8.07
C ASN A 13 21.71 -5.64 7.34
N GLN A 14 22.01 -6.80 7.92
CA GLN A 14 21.66 -8.09 7.32
C GLN A 14 20.31 -8.58 7.85
N ARG A 15 19.49 -9.13 6.95
CA ARG A 15 18.26 -9.84 7.32
C ARG A 15 18.53 -11.32 7.31
N VAL A 16 18.21 -11.98 8.40
CA VAL A 16 18.37 -13.43 8.56
C VAL A 16 17.07 -14.12 8.20
N ILE A 17 17.11 -15.09 7.29
CA ILE A 17 15.94 -15.91 6.93
C ILE A 17 16.09 -17.29 7.52
N SER A 18 15.07 -17.74 8.26
CA SER A 18 15.00 -19.10 8.82
C SER A 18 14.58 -20.10 7.75
N LEU A 19 15.42 -21.09 7.46
CA LEU A 19 15.05 -22.20 6.59
C LEU A 19 14.45 -23.32 7.43
N LEU A 20 13.17 -23.59 7.22
CA LEU A 20 12.40 -24.64 7.87
C LEU A 20 12.17 -25.81 6.92
N SER A 21 12.01 -27.02 7.46
CA SER A 21 11.60 -28.18 6.68
C SER A 21 10.19 -27.98 6.08
N HIS A 22 9.88 -28.69 5.01
CA HIS A 22 8.56 -28.60 4.34
C HIS A 22 7.42 -29.01 5.28
N LEU A 23 7.61 -30.07 6.08
CA LEU A 23 6.64 -30.51 7.08
C LEU A 23 6.39 -29.43 8.14
N CYS A 24 7.45 -28.81 8.67
CA CYS A 24 7.33 -27.71 9.61
C CYS A 24 6.59 -26.50 9.00
N LYS A 25 6.86 -26.17 7.73
CA LYS A 25 6.12 -25.12 7.01
C LYS A 25 4.64 -25.46 6.82
N ALA A 26 4.31 -26.70 6.48
CA ALA A 26 2.94 -27.14 6.35
C ALA A 26 2.18 -27.04 7.69
N LEU A 27 2.76 -27.58 8.77
CA LEU A 27 2.18 -27.52 10.11
C LEU A 27 1.99 -26.08 10.59
N THR A 28 3.02 -25.23 10.46
CA THR A 28 2.94 -23.83 10.88
C THR A 28 1.96 -23.04 10.01
N ARG A 29 1.75 -23.40 8.74
CA ARG A 29 0.72 -22.80 7.89
C ARG A 29 -0.69 -23.17 8.38
N LEU A 30 -0.93 -24.42 8.78
CA LEU A 30 -2.22 -24.82 9.36
C LEU A 30 -2.52 -24.04 10.65
N CYS A 31 -1.52 -23.93 11.54
CA CYS A 31 -1.66 -23.13 12.76
C CYS A 31 -1.96 -21.65 12.42
N ALA A 32 -1.21 -21.06 11.49
CA ALA A 32 -1.40 -19.66 11.06
C ALA A 32 -2.80 -19.42 10.51
N ASN A 33 -3.31 -20.32 9.67
CA ASN A 33 -4.64 -20.19 9.08
C ASN A 33 -5.74 -20.24 10.15
N ARG A 34 -5.65 -21.15 11.12
CA ARG A 34 -6.61 -21.27 12.23
C ARG A 34 -6.60 -20.03 13.12
N ILE A 35 -5.41 -19.55 13.50
CA ILE A 35 -5.25 -18.33 14.31
C ILE A 35 -5.77 -17.11 13.54
N SER A 36 -5.44 -16.99 12.26
CA SER A 36 -5.90 -15.87 11.42
C SER A 36 -7.43 -15.84 11.31
N GLN A 37 -8.08 -16.99 11.09
CA GLN A 37 -9.54 -17.09 11.03
C GLN A 37 -10.18 -16.69 12.37
N TYR A 38 -9.61 -17.15 13.48
CA TYR A 38 -10.06 -16.78 14.81
C TYR A 38 -9.93 -15.27 15.05
N CYS A 39 -8.76 -14.69 14.78
CA CYS A 39 -8.52 -13.25 14.97
C CYS A 39 -9.43 -12.37 14.10
N GLU A 40 -9.75 -12.79 12.87
CA GLU A 40 -10.70 -12.05 12.01
C GLU A 40 -12.12 -12.15 12.54
N LYS A 41 -12.55 -13.33 13.02
CA LYS A 41 -13.89 -13.55 13.56
C LYS A 41 -14.13 -12.73 14.83
N GLU A 42 -13.17 -12.74 15.74
CA GLU A 42 -13.25 -12.05 17.04
C GLU A 42 -12.80 -10.57 16.98
N GLY A 43 -12.45 -10.03 15.79
CA GLY A 43 -12.05 -8.64 15.63
C GLY A 43 -10.78 -8.23 16.38
N ILE A 44 -9.86 -9.19 16.65
CA ILE A 44 -8.65 -8.94 17.45
C ILE A 44 -7.66 -8.00 16.76
N LEU A 45 -7.58 -8.07 15.42
CA LEU A 45 -6.67 -7.26 14.64
C LEU A 45 -7.33 -5.91 14.28
N PRO A 46 -6.69 -4.77 14.55
CA PRO A 46 -7.26 -3.46 14.22
C PRO A 46 -7.41 -3.28 12.70
N GLU A 47 -8.40 -2.49 12.28
CA GLU A 47 -8.61 -2.20 10.85
C GLU A 47 -7.44 -1.47 10.19
N SER A 48 -6.63 -0.77 10.98
CA SER A 48 -5.41 -0.12 10.50
C SER A 48 -4.31 -1.09 10.08
N GLN A 49 -4.30 -2.36 10.56
CA GLN A 49 -3.31 -3.37 10.15
C GLN A 49 -3.78 -4.14 8.93
N SER A 50 -3.08 -3.96 7.81
CA SER A 50 -3.45 -4.60 6.54
C SER A 50 -2.55 -5.75 6.12
N ALA A 51 -1.39 -5.93 6.76
CA ALA A 51 -0.45 -6.97 6.35
C ALA A 51 -0.93 -8.37 6.73
N PHE A 52 -0.69 -9.34 5.84
CA PHE A 52 -0.94 -10.77 6.04
C PHE A 52 -2.40 -11.12 6.39
N ARG A 53 -3.34 -10.25 6.07
CA ARG A 53 -4.78 -10.44 6.26
C ARG A 53 -5.47 -10.69 4.93
N LYS A 54 -6.49 -11.54 4.93
CA LYS A 54 -7.31 -11.81 3.74
C LYS A 54 -8.07 -10.54 3.33
N ASN A 55 -8.16 -10.28 2.03
CA ASN A 55 -8.84 -9.12 1.46
C ASN A 55 -8.30 -7.77 1.94
N ARG A 56 -7.01 -7.70 2.27
CA ARG A 56 -6.26 -6.49 2.59
C ARG A 56 -5.04 -6.39 1.67
N SER A 57 -4.64 -5.19 1.32
CA SER A 57 -3.52 -4.96 0.40
C SER A 57 -2.68 -3.73 0.77
N THR A 58 -1.48 -3.66 0.21
CA THR A 58 -0.66 -2.44 0.27
C THR A 58 -1.36 -1.25 -0.37
N ASN A 59 -2.18 -1.51 -1.40
CA ASN A 59 -2.92 -0.47 -2.10
C ASN A 59 -3.96 0.20 -1.20
N ASP A 60 -4.58 -0.54 -0.27
CA ASP A 60 -5.53 0.00 0.70
C ASP A 60 -4.89 1.10 1.55
N MET A 61 -3.66 0.87 2.03
CA MET A 61 -2.93 1.83 2.85
C MET A 61 -2.42 3.01 2.02
N VAL A 62 -1.88 2.76 0.82
CA VAL A 62 -1.43 3.83 -0.09
C VAL A 62 -2.61 4.69 -0.54
N PHE A 63 -3.75 4.08 -0.87
CA PHE A 63 -4.99 4.78 -1.22
C PHE A 63 -5.45 5.69 -0.08
N THR A 64 -5.54 5.14 1.13
CA THR A 64 -5.93 5.91 2.31
C THR A 64 -4.99 7.09 2.56
N ALA A 65 -3.67 6.86 2.54
CA ALA A 65 -2.69 7.93 2.73
C ALA A 65 -2.84 9.04 1.68
N ARG A 66 -3.05 8.71 0.40
CA ARG A 66 -3.27 9.69 -0.67
C ARG A 66 -4.59 10.43 -0.52
N LEU A 67 -5.68 9.73 -0.18
CA LEU A 67 -6.95 10.40 0.05
C LEU A 67 -6.90 11.33 1.26
N LEU A 68 -6.20 10.96 2.33
CA LEU A 68 -5.93 11.86 3.48
C LEU A 68 -5.20 13.12 2.99
N GLN A 69 -4.14 12.95 2.20
CA GLN A 69 -3.41 14.09 1.63
C GLN A 69 -4.32 15.01 0.79
N TYR A 70 -5.15 14.44 -0.10
CA TYR A 70 -6.08 15.22 -0.92
C TYR A 70 -7.14 15.92 -0.05
N SER A 71 -7.73 15.20 0.92
CA SER A 71 -8.79 15.75 1.77
C SER A 71 -8.27 16.86 2.68
N CYS A 72 -7.08 16.73 3.25
CA CYS A 72 -6.44 17.79 4.04
C CYS A 72 -6.12 19.02 3.17
N MET A 73 -5.66 18.81 1.93
CA MET A 73 -5.41 19.91 0.98
C MET A 73 -6.69 20.64 0.60
N ASP A 74 -7.78 19.92 0.33
CA ASP A 74 -9.10 20.48 0.01
C ASP A 74 -9.68 21.31 1.15
N LYS A 75 -9.46 20.87 2.39
CA LYS A 75 -9.92 21.53 3.63
C LYS A 75 -8.94 22.60 4.15
N ASN A 76 -7.83 22.80 3.45
CA ASN A 76 -6.78 23.74 3.86
C ASN A 76 -6.25 23.49 5.27
N ILE A 77 -5.95 22.21 5.57
CA ILE A 77 -5.36 21.76 6.83
C ILE A 77 -3.97 21.20 6.56
N PRO A 78 -2.95 21.49 7.38
CA PRO A 78 -1.67 20.82 7.27
C PRO A 78 -1.82 19.34 7.62
N LEU A 79 -1.05 18.48 6.96
CA LEU A 79 -0.98 17.06 7.30
C LEU A 79 0.45 16.68 7.62
N TYR A 80 0.64 16.20 8.83
CA TYR A 80 1.89 15.64 9.31
C TYR A 80 1.81 14.12 9.22
N LEU A 81 2.72 13.51 8.48
CA LEU A 81 2.86 12.07 8.36
C LEU A 81 4.23 11.66 8.91
N ALA A 82 4.28 10.84 9.93
CA ALA A 82 5.52 10.23 10.37
C ALA A 82 5.55 8.75 9.99
N PHE A 83 6.64 8.34 9.34
CA PHE A 83 6.89 6.96 8.94
C PHE A 83 7.87 6.35 9.93
N ILE A 84 7.36 5.45 10.77
CA ILE A 84 8.09 4.84 11.88
C ILE A 84 8.67 3.50 11.41
N ASP A 85 9.99 3.32 11.56
CA ASP A 85 10.70 2.06 11.29
C ASP A 85 11.05 1.39 12.62
N ILE A 86 10.74 0.11 12.75
CA ILE A 86 11.08 -0.71 13.93
C ILE A 86 12.34 -1.49 13.64
N ALA A 87 13.35 -1.34 14.48
CA ALA A 87 14.61 -2.05 14.34
C ALA A 87 14.41 -3.55 14.59
N LYS A 88 14.71 -4.38 13.59
CA LYS A 88 14.64 -5.86 13.70
C LYS A 88 13.31 -6.36 14.31
N ALA A 89 12.20 -5.81 13.89
CA ALA A 89 10.87 -5.99 14.47
C ALA A 89 10.53 -7.46 14.82
N TYR A 90 10.78 -8.39 13.90
CA TYR A 90 10.54 -9.82 14.13
C TYR A 90 11.49 -10.43 15.16
N ASP A 91 12.73 -9.99 15.18
CA ASP A 91 13.77 -10.53 16.08
C ASP A 91 13.61 -9.98 17.51
N SER A 92 12.94 -8.83 17.66
CA SER A 92 12.72 -8.14 18.95
C SER A 92 11.47 -8.59 19.71
N VAL A 93 10.65 -9.47 19.14
CA VAL A 93 9.44 -9.96 19.81
C VAL A 93 9.79 -10.79 21.04
N HIS A 94 9.40 -10.32 22.23
CA HIS A 94 9.58 -11.03 23.48
C HIS A 94 8.57 -12.20 23.56
N ARG A 95 9.04 -13.43 23.40
CA ARG A 95 8.21 -14.64 23.33
C ARG A 95 7.35 -14.86 24.59
N PRO A 96 7.86 -14.72 25.83
CA PRO A 96 7.02 -14.89 27.02
C PRO A 96 5.80 -13.96 27.03
N THR A 97 5.96 -12.68 26.66
CA THR A 97 4.85 -11.74 26.52
C THR A 97 3.88 -12.17 25.42
N LEU A 98 4.40 -12.60 24.25
CA LEU A 98 3.55 -13.12 23.17
C LEU A 98 2.71 -14.32 23.61
N TRP A 99 3.28 -15.26 24.36
CA TRP A 99 2.53 -16.43 24.84
C TRP A 99 1.43 -16.04 25.83
N LYS A 100 1.66 -15.07 26.70
CA LYS A 100 0.62 -14.49 27.59
C LYS A 100 -0.49 -13.84 26.76
N ILE A 101 -0.14 -13.02 25.78
CA ILE A 101 -1.11 -12.38 24.87
C ILE A 101 -1.98 -13.45 24.19
N LEU A 102 -1.38 -14.50 23.60
CA LEU A 102 -2.12 -15.56 22.92
C LEU A 102 -3.06 -16.31 23.86
N GLN A 103 -2.67 -16.51 25.11
CA GLN A 103 -3.51 -17.11 26.13
C GLN A 103 -4.69 -16.20 26.48
N THR A 104 -4.44 -14.90 26.69
CA THR A 104 -5.46 -13.91 27.06
C THR A 104 -6.51 -13.70 25.96
N ILE A 105 -6.10 -13.72 24.69
CA ILE A 105 -7.04 -13.63 23.57
C ILE A 105 -7.79 -14.93 23.29
N GLY A 106 -7.59 -16.00 24.08
CA GLY A 106 -8.37 -17.25 23.99
C GLY A 106 -7.85 -18.27 22.97
N ILE A 107 -6.56 -18.24 22.59
CA ILE A 107 -5.98 -19.30 21.76
C ILE A 107 -5.99 -20.64 22.54
N PRO A 108 -6.53 -21.74 21.94
CA PRO A 108 -6.66 -23.02 22.63
C PRO A 108 -5.33 -23.54 23.20
N PRO A 109 -5.32 -24.09 24.44
CA PRO A 109 -4.09 -24.52 25.12
C PRO A 109 -3.25 -25.53 24.31
N LYS A 110 -3.89 -26.43 23.58
CA LYS A 110 -3.20 -27.41 22.72
C LYS A 110 -2.45 -26.73 21.59
N LEU A 111 -3.06 -25.73 20.95
CA LEU A 111 -2.42 -24.96 19.86
C LEU A 111 -1.29 -24.08 20.40
N LEU A 112 -1.49 -23.48 21.56
CA LEU A 112 -0.45 -22.70 22.24
C LEU A 112 0.76 -23.57 22.63
N ALA A 113 0.53 -24.77 23.19
CA ALA A 113 1.58 -25.72 23.51
C ALA A 113 2.39 -26.12 22.27
N LEU A 114 1.69 -26.42 21.16
CA LEU A 114 2.34 -26.73 19.90
C LEU A 114 3.23 -25.56 19.40
N LEU A 115 2.73 -24.33 19.46
CA LEU A 115 3.52 -23.15 19.08
C LEU A 115 4.75 -22.98 19.99
N LYS A 116 4.57 -23.13 21.31
CA LYS A 116 5.70 -23.08 22.27
C LYS A 116 6.76 -24.13 21.94
N THR A 117 6.37 -25.36 21.60
CA THR A 117 7.30 -26.43 21.20
C THR A 117 8.03 -26.07 19.89
N LEU A 118 7.31 -25.55 18.88
CA LEU A 118 7.89 -25.13 17.60
C LEU A 118 8.87 -23.96 17.74
N TYR A 119 8.68 -23.09 18.73
CA TYR A 119 9.54 -21.94 19.03
C TYR A 119 10.47 -22.17 20.22
N GLY A 120 10.42 -23.32 20.87
CA GLY A 120 11.26 -23.68 22.02
C GLY A 120 12.76 -23.63 21.75
N GLU A 121 13.54 -24.30 22.56
CA GLU A 121 15.00 -24.32 22.43
C GLU A 121 15.44 -24.90 21.09
N ASN A 122 15.65 -24.04 20.11
CA ASN A 122 16.11 -24.43 18.78
C ASN A 122 17.57 -24.07 18.60
N ASN A 123 18.40 -25.09 18.32
CA ASN A 123 19.76 -24.87 17.89
C ASN A 123 19.80 -24.36 16.45
N CYS A 124 20.36 -23.20 16.25
CA CYS A 124 20.49 -22.55 14.96
C CYS A 124 21.96 -22.53 14.50
N ARG A 125 22.17 -22.53 13.18
CA ARG A 125 23.46 -22.28 12.54
C ARG A 125 23.24 -21.27 11.42
N VAL A 126 24.17 -20.33 11.29
CA VAL A 126 24.18 -19.39 10.16
C VAL A 126 24.94 -20.04 9.01
N LYS A 127 24.32 -20.04 7.80
CA LYS A 127 25.00 -20.38 6.55
C LYS A 127 25.41 -19.10 5.84
N PHE A 128 26.72 -18.97 5.63
CA PHE A 128 27.30 -17.85 4.89
C PHE A 128 28.41 -18.36 3.95
N CYS A 129 28.37 -18.00 2.69
CA CYS A 129 29.37 -18.44 1.67
C CYS A 129 29.66 -19.94 1.71
N ASN A 130 28.62 -20.78 1.79
CA ASN A 130 28.70 -22.26 1.91
C ASN A 130 29.36 -22.80 3.19
N LYS A 131 29.71 -21.95 4.15
CA LYS A 131 30.22 -22.34 5.48
C LYS A 131 29.11 -22.22 6.52
N PHE A 132 29.21 -22.99 7.59
CA PHE A 132 28.29 -22.98 8.73
C PHE A 132 29.00 -22.44 9.97
N SER A 133 28.28 -21.62 10.75
CA SER A 133 28.72 -21.22 12.08
C SER A 133 28.65 -22.38 13.08
N LYS A 134 29.26 -22.18 14.26
CA LYS A 134 28.95 -22.98 15.44
C LYS A 134 27.43 -22.89 15.74
N SER A 135 26.90 -23.92 16.41
CA SER A 135 25.49 -23.93 16.83
C SER A 135 25.29 -22.97 18.00
N PHE A 136 24.15 -22.25 17.98
CA PHE A 136 23.73 -21.35 19.06
C PHE A 136 22.22 -21.45 19.27
N LYS A 137 21.74 -21.10 20.48
CA LYS A 137 20.31 -21.09 20.82
C LYS A 137 19.68 -19.78 20.39
N LEU A 138 18.48 -19.85 19.77
CA LEU A 138 17.66 -18.70 19.44
C LEU A 138 16.55 -18.56 20.48
N LEU A 139 16.75 -17.69 21.48
CA LEU A 139 15.89 -17.56 22.66
C LEU A 139 14.70 -16.62 22.43
N GLU A 140 14.86 -15.58 21.62
CA GLU A 140 13.88 -14.53 21.38
C GLU A 140 13.50 -14.39 19.91
N GLY A 141 12.52 -13.57 19.63
CA GLY A 141 12.08 -13.21 18.28
C GLY A 141 11.27 -14.28 17.57
N LEU A 142 10.73 -13.90 16.42
CA LEU A 142 9.97 -14.76 15.51
C LEU A 142 10.82 -15.20 14.33
N LYS A 143 10.69 -16.44 13.92
CA LYS A 143 11.48 -17.01 12.81
C LYS A 143 11.05 -16.38 11.47
N GLN A 144 11.83 -15.46 10.94
CA GLN A 144 11.57 -14.84 9.64
C GLN A 144 11.63 -15.91 8.53
N GLY A 145 10.50 -16.15 7.85
CA GLY A 145 10.32 -17.27 6.92
C GLY A 145 9.42 -18.40 7.43
N CYS A 146 8.97 -18.34 8.69
CA CYS A 146 7.93 -19.22 9.23
C CYS A 146 6.54 -18.66 8.87
N PRO A 147 5.63 -19.46 8.28
CA PRO A 147 4.26 -19.01 7.98
C PRO A 147 3.49 -18.45 9.19
N ALA A 148 3.70 -19.00 10.39
CA ALA A 148 3.04 -18.52 11.59
C ALA A 148 3.63 -17.19 12.13
N ALA A 149 4.88 -16.86 11.80
CA ALA A 149 5.52 -15.64 12.32
C ALA A 149 4.76 -14.37 11.97
N CYS A 150 4.17 -14.31 10.76
CA CYS A 150 3.43 -13.14 10.30
C CYS A 150 2.20 -12.84 11.16
N ILE A 151 1.37 -13.84 11.42
CA ILE A 151 0.17 -13.65 12.26
C ILE A 151 0.53 -13.44 13.73
N LEU A 152 1.56 -14.10 14.23
CA LEU A 152 2.04 -13.93 15.60
C LEU A 152 2.57 -12.51 15.82
N PHE A 153 3.32 -11.96 14.85
CA PHE A 153 3.77 -10.58 14.88
C PHE A 153 2.59 -9.61 14.85
N ASN A 154 1.62 -9.83 13.95
CA ASN A 154 0.43 -8.98 13.86
C ASN A 154 -0.34 -8.94 15.18
N ILE A 155 -0.53 -10.08 15.85
CA ILE A 155 -1.22 -10.14 17.15
C ILE A 155 -0.43 -9.35 18.19
N PHE A 156 0.87 -9.62 18.32
CA PHE A 156 1.74 -8.91 19.27
C PHE A 156 1.67 -7.40 19.04
N PHE A 157 1.86 -6.97 17.81
CA PHE A 157 1.88 -5.55 17.45
C PHE A 157 0.49 -4.90 17.60
N SER A 158 -0.59 -5.64 17.36
CA SER A 158 -1.96 -5.14 17.57
C SER A 158 -2.25 -4.80 19.03
N ILE A 159 -1.70 -5.56 19.98
CA ILE A 159 -1.84 -5.22 21.41
C ILE A 159 -1.04 -3.97 21.76
N VAL A 160 0.16 -3.82 21.23
CA VAL A 160 0.94 -2.59 21.40
C VAL A 160 0.15 -1.38 20.88
N ILE A 161 -0.41 -1.48 19.67
CA ILE A 161 -1.24 -0.42 19.08
C ILE A 161 -2.52 -0.17 19.86
N PHE A 162 -3.15 -1.21 20.41
CA PHE A 162 -4.32 -1.06 21.28
C PHE A 162 -4.00 -0.19 22.50
N VAL A 163 -2.89 -0.47 23.20
CA VAL A 163 -2.43 0.32 24.35
C VAL A 163 -2.10 1.78 23.95
N ILE A 164 -1.45 1.97 22.79
CA ILE A 164 -1.16 3.30 22.24
C ILE A 164 -2.45 4.09 22.01
N ARG A 165 -3.45 3.48 21.38
CA ARG A 165 -4.76 4.10 21.12
C ARG A 165 -5.48 4.50 22.40
N GLN A 166 -5.41 3.69 23.45
CA GLN A 166 -6.01 4.02 24.76
C GLN A 166 -5.38 5.29 25.35
N LYS A 167 -4.07 5.50 25.20
CA LYS A 167 -3.40 6.72 25.67
C LYS A 167 -3.68 7.93 24.78
N LEU A 168 -3.81 7.74 23.46
CA LEU A 168 -3.92 8.84 22.51
C LEU A 168 -5.37 9.28 22.20
N GLN A 169 -6.35 8.48 22.50
CA GLN A 169 -7.81 8.64 22.34
C GLN A 169 -8.28 9.53 21.16
N THR A 170 -8.12 10.87 21.27
CA THR A 170 -8.62 11.87 20.32
C THR A 170 -7.59 12.34 19.31
N LYS A 171 -6.34 11.87 19.39
CA LYS A 171 -5.25 12.28 18.50
C LYS A 171 -5.36 11.61 17.15
N GLY A 172 -4.94 12.32 16.10
CA GLY A 172 -4.99 11.84 14.71
C GLY A 172 -5.85 12.72 13.80
N VAL A 173 -6.15 12.23 12.62
CA VAL A 173 -6.96 12.94 11.61
C VAL A 173 -8.43 12.54 11.79
N GLN A 174 -9.26 13.49 12.17
CA GLN A 174 -10.70 13.26 12.38
C GLN A 174 -11.45 13.31 11.05
N LEU A 175 -12.25 12.29 10.78
CA LEU A 175 -13.13 12.17 9.65
C LEU A 175 -14.59 12.22 10.06
N LYS A 176 -15.42 12.82 9.22
CA LYS A 176 -16.88 12.65 9.22
C LYS A 176 -17.27 11.90 7.94
N PHE A 177 -18.17 10.94 8.05
CA PHE A 177 -18.60 10.13 6.93
C PHE A 177 -20.09 9.77 7.00
N ARG A 178 -20.60 9.32 5.88
CA ARG A 178 -21.97 8.87 5.72
C ARG A 178 -22.04 7.97 4.48
N PHE A 179 -22.65 6.79 4.57
CA PHE A 179 -22.68 5.82 3.47
C PHE A 179 -23.81 6.05 2.47
N ASP A 180 -24.94 6.61 2.92
CA ASP A 180 -26.07 6.93 2.03
C ASP A 180 -25.79 8.14 1.12
N GLY A 181 -26.40 8.14 -0.05
CA GLY A 181 -26.31 9.21 -1.03
C GLY A 181 -25.06 9.21 -1.90
N ASP A 182 -25.00 10.19 -2.79
CA ASP A 182 -23.97 10.32 -3.82
C ASP A 182 -22.59 10.69 -3.24
N ILE A 183 -21.55 9.91 -3.58
CA ILE A 183 -20.16 10.16 -3.15
C ILE A 183 -19.58 11.45 -3.73
N PHE A 184 -20.12 11.96 -4.83
CA PHE A 184 -19.71 13.21 -5.45
C PHE A 184 -20.37 14.43 -4.80
N ASN A 185 -21.51 14.27 -4.11
CA ASN A 185 -22.17 15.33 -3.35
C ASN A 185 -21.66 15.37 -1.91
N LEU A 186 -20.63 16.17 -1.66
CA LEU A 186 -20.06 16.31 -0.32
C LEU A 186 -20.88 17.25 0.59
N GLN A 187 -21.86 18.01 0.06
CA GLN A 187 -22.75 18.84 0.89
C GLN A 187 -23.60 17.99 1.84
N ARG A 188 -23.89 16.73 1.45
CA ARG A 188 -24.58 15.75 2.32
C ARG A 188 -23.87 15.52 3.67
N LEU A 189 -22.55 15.74 3.74
CA LEU A 189 -21.75 15.61 4.94
C LEU A 189 -21.87 16.85 5.89
N ASN A 190 -22.67 17.83 5.55
CA ASN A 190 -23.00 18.97 6.40
C ASN A 190 -24.36 18.81 7.11
N ALA A 191 -25.06 17.69 6.91
CA ALA A 191 -26.32 17.40 7.59
C ALA A 191 -26.08 17.28 9.12
N LYS A 192 -27.11 17.58 9.92
CA LYS A 192 -27.07 17.45 11.37
C LYS A 192 -27.25 16.00 11.85
N THR A 193 -27.86 15.17 11.02
CA THR A 193 -28.22 13.77 11.34
C THR A 193 -27.51 12.80 10.42
N LYS A 194 -27.37 11.54 10.83
CA LYS A 194 -26.75 10.45 10.04
C LYS A 194 -25.25 10.66 9.72
N ILE A 195 -24.57 11.55 10.45
CA ILE A 195 -23.14 11.76 10.32
C ILE A 195 -22.43 10.97 11.41
N GLU A 196 -21.55 10.09 10.99
CA GLU A 196 -20.65 9.38 11.89
C GLU A 196 -19.27 10.01 11.86
N LYS A 197 -18.50 9.81 12.93
CA LYS A 197 -17.16 10.34 13.09
C LYS A 197 -16.20 9.22 13.44
N THR A 198 -14.99 9.29 12.90
CA THR A 198 -13.89 8.40 13.25
C THR A 198 -12.56 9.14 13.21
N THR A 199 -11.54 8.55 13.82
CA THR A 199 -10.19 9.10 13.82
C THR A 199 -9.24 8.12 13.14
N ILE A 200 -8.47 8.60 12.18
CA ILE A 200 -7.36 7.86 11.59
C ILE A 200 -6.08 8.33 12.28
N LEU A 201 -5.52 7.47 13.12
CA LEU A 201 -4.26 7.72 13.84
C LEU A 201 -3.08 7.12 13.08
N GLU A 202 -3.22 5.87 12.63
CA GLU A 202 -2.14 5.12 12.01
C GLU A 202 -2.62 4.26 10.83
N LEU A 203 -1.70 3.97 9.93
CA LEU A 203 -1.83 3.06 8.80
C LEU A 203 -0.68 2.05 8.89
N LEU A 204 -1.01 0.78 9.13
CA LEU A 204 -0.04 -0.26 9.45
C LEU A 204 0.05 -1.32 8.35
N PHE A 205 1.26 -1.72 8.04
CA PHE A 205 1.51 -2.87 7.19
C PHE A 205 2.70 -3.68 7.74
N ALA A 206 2.43 -4.70 8.54
CA ALA A 206 3.38 -5.42 9.38
C ALA A 206 4.10 -4.45 10.35
N ASP A 207 5.41 -4.32 10.18
CA ASP A 207 6.29 -3.42 10.92
C ASP A 207 6.33 -1.99 10.36
N ASP A 208 5.88 -1.77 9.11
CA ASP A 208 5.78 -0.44 8.52
C ASP A 208 4.58 0.31 9.13
N ALA A 209 4.83 1.36 9.90
CA ALA A 209 3.81 2.21 10.51
C ALA A 209 3.89 3.64 9.98
N ALA A 210 2.76 4.18 9.50
CA ALA A 210 2.61 5.58 9.19
C ALA A 210 1.58 6.19 10.15
N VAL A 211 1.96 7.20 10.91
CA VAL A 211 1.07 7.92 11.83
C VAL A 211 0.72 9.29 11.28
N CYS A 212 -0.50 9.75 11.57
CA CYS A 212 -1.08 10.96 10.98
C CYS A 212 -1.49 11.95 12.08
N ALA A 213 -1.19 13.25 11.87
CA ALA A 213 -1.67 14.34 12.73
C ALA A 213 -1.98 15.59 11.90
N THR A 214 -2.73 16.52 12.48
CA THR A 214 -3.06 17.83 11.86
C THR A 214 -2.33 19.00 12.52
N SER A 215 -1.61 18.77 13.62
CA SER A 215 -0.74 19.73 14.28
C SER A 215 0.61 19.12 14.63
N GLU A 216 1.62 19.97 14.86
CA GLU A 216 2.95 19.55 15.29
C GLU A 216 2.93 19.00 16.72
N GLU A 217 2.15 19.63 17.60
CA GLU A 217 1.98 19.22 18.99
C GLU A 217 1.39 17.81 19.09
N ASP A 218 0.33 17.53 18.31
CA ASP A 218 -0.27 16.19 18.27
C ASP A 218 0.72 15.16 17.73
N LEU A 219 1.46 15.50 16.68
CA LEU A 219 2.48 14.60 16.15
C LEU A 219 3.56 14.28 17.18
N ASN A 220 4.01 15.29 17.92
CA ASN A 220 5.04 15.10 18.96
C ASN A 220 4.54 14.14 20.05
N ILE A 221 3.32 14.36 20.55
CA ILE A 221 2.69 13.48 21.56
C ILE A 221 2.56 12.04 21.01
N ILE A 222 2.09 11.90 19.78
CA ILE A 222 1.95 10.58 19.13
C ILE A 222 3.29 9.88 19.07
N ILE A 223 4.32 10.51 18.50
CA ILE A 223 5.62 9.86 18.30
C ILE A 223 6.28 9.53 19.63
N GLN A 224 6.18 10.41 20.63
CA GLN A 224 6.70 10.15 21.98
C GLN A 224 5.99 8.95 22.63
N THR A 225 4.67 8.86 22.53
CA THR A 225 3.90 7.72 23.05
C THR A 225 4.28 6.41 22.34
N PHE A 226 4.46 6.44 21.02
CA PHE A 226 4.94 5.28 20.27
C PHE A 226 6.35 4.85 20.71
N TYR A 227 7.24 5.80 20.92
CA TYR A 227 8.61 5.53 21.36
C TYR A 227 8.64 4.85 22.74
N GLU A 228 7.93 5.40 23.71
CA GLU A 228 7.86 4.87 25.09
C GLU A 228 7.24 3.47 25.12
N LEU A 229 6.06 3.30 24.51
CA LEU A 229 5.38 2.01 24.52
C LEU A 229 6.09 0.94 23.70
N PHE A 230 6.78 1.30 22.63
CA PHE A 230 7.64 0.34 21.94
C PHE A 230 8.73 -0.20 22.88
N ALA A 231 9.37 0.68 23.65
CA ALA A 231 10.40 0.27 24.63
C ALA A 231 9.80 -0.65 25.70
N ASP A 232 8.62 -0.35 26.24
CA ASP A 232 7.92 -1.17 27.24
C ASP A 232 7.63 -2.59 26.75
N PHE A 233 7.36 -2.75 25.43
CA PHE A 233 7.13 -4.06 24.81
C PHE A 233 8.40 -4.70 24.21
N GLY A 234 9.58 -4.13 24.45
CA GLY A 234 10.84 -4.64 23.94
C GLY A 234 11.09 -4.36 22.44
N LEU A 235 10.28 -3.51 21.81
CA LEU A 235 10.49 -3.03 20.45
C LEU A 235 11.38 -1.77 20.48
N GLN A 236 12.15 -1.57 19.43
CA GLN A 236 13.03 -0.41 19.33
C GLN A 236 12.73 0.40 18.07
N MET A 237 12.38 1.68 18.24
CA MET A 237 12.22 2.61 17.13
C MET A 237 13.57 2.97 16.50
N ALA A 238 13.71 2.79 15.21
CA ALA A 238 14.91 3.13 14.45
C ALA A 238 14.92 4.63 14.09
N LEU A 239 15.35 5.49 15.03
CA LEU A 239 15.30 6.95 14.89
C LEU A 239 15.98 7.48 13.62
N LYS A 240 17.06 6.83 13.14
CA LYS A 240 17.76 7.23 11.90
C LYS A 240 16.94 6.96 10.63
N LYS A 241 15.94 6.09 10.68
CA LYS A 241 15.09 5.70 9.53
C LYS A 241 13.67 6.23 9.66
N THR A 242 13.26 6.59 10.86
CA THR A 242 11.98 7.26 11.14
C THR A 242 12.06 8.68 10.59
N VAL A 243 11.11 9.05 9.72
CA VAL A 243 11.09 10.35 9.05
C VAL A 243 9.73 10.98 9.10
N ILE A 244 9.69 12.30 9.01
CA ILE A 244 8.47 13.10 9.01
C ILE A 244 8.29 13.74 7.64
N MET A 245 7.07 13.77 7.14
CA MET A 245 6.70 14.49 5.93
C MET A 245 5.59 15.50 6.28
N LEU A 246 5.86 16.78 6.10
CA LEU A 246 4.89 17.85 6.28
C LEU A 246 4.27 18.22 4.93
N GLN A 247 2.98 18.03 4.80
CA GLN A 247 2.20 18.60 3.71
C GLN A 247 1.73 19.99 4.12
N ARG A 248 2.41 21.01 3.58
CA ARG A 248 2.10 22.42 3.85
C ARG A 248 0.81 22.87 3.18
N LEU A 249 0.22 23.89 3.74
CA LEU A 249 -0.91 24.59 3.14
C LEU A 249 -0.48 25.36 1.89
N THR A 250 -1.34 25.39 0.89
CA THR A 250 -1.14 26.29 -0.24
C THR A 250 -1.32 27.77 0.13
N SER A 251 -2.06 28.06 1.23
CA SER A 251 -2.23 29.40 1.81
C SER A 251 -1.06 29.84 2.69
N ASN A 252 -0.32 28.89 3.24
CA ASN A 252 0.87 29.15 4.04
C ASN A 252 2.01 28.22 3.61
N PRO A 253 2.67 28.50 2.47
CA PRO A 253 3.78 27.68 1.98
C PRO A 253 5.02 27.80 2.86
N ASN A 254 5.11 28.86 3.69
CA ASN A 254 6.24 29.16 4.56
C ASN A 254 6.10 28.55 5.97
N LEU A 255 5.14 27.66 6.20
CA LEU A 255 5.06 26.90 7.46
C LEU A 255 6.40 26.21 7.70
N SER A 256 7.04 26.46 8.87
CA SER A 256 8.32 25.89 9.23
C SER A 256 8.26 24.35 9.30
N ASP A 257 9.39 23.70 9.09
CA ASP A 257 9.49 22.27 9.30
C ASP A 257 9.30 21.94 10.78
N PRO A 258 8.56 20.85 11.10
CA PRO A 258 8.35 20.43 12.48
C PRO A 258 9.66 19.97 13.13
N VAL A 259 9.88 20.35 14.36
CA VAL A 259 11.06 19.99 15.16
C VAL A 259 10.68 18.95 16.21
N ILE A 260 10.58 17.69 15.82
CA ILE A 260 10.28 16.58 16.73
C ILE A 260 11.59 15.97 17.26
N LYS A 261 11.75 15.99 18.58
CA LYS A 261 12.95 15.46 19.25
C LYS A 261 12.60 14.24 20.11
N ILE A 262 13.38 13.17 19.99
CA ILE A 262 13.31 11.99 20.85
C ILE A 262 14.72 11.74 21.38
N ASN A 263 14.87 11.72 22.71
CA ASN A 263 16.17 11.55 23.38
C ASN A 263 17.25 12.46 22.76
N ASN A 264 16.96 13.75 22.67
CA ASN A 264 17.86 14.78 22.09
C ASN A 264 18.24 14.58 20.60
N LYS A 265 17.59 13.63 19.89
CA LYS A 265 17.77 13.45 18.46
C LYS A 265 16.57 14.00 17.71
N THR A 266 16.80 14.95 16.80
CA THR A 266 15.77 15.49 15.91
C THR A 266 15.49 14.51 14.78
N LEU A 267 14.22 14.21 14.53
CA LEU A 267 13.79 13.38 13.40
C LEU A 267 13.94 14.16 12.09
N GLN A 268 14.32 13.45 11.04
CA GLN A 268 14.51 14.04 9.71
C GLN A 268 13.16 14.36 9.05
N VAL A 269 13.01 15.59 8.54
CA VAL A 269 11.90 15.99 7.69
C VAL A 269 12.25 15.73 6.23
N VAL A 270 11.30 15.16 5.46
CA VAL A 270 11.51 14.79 4.06
C VAL A 270 10.34 15.25 3.18
N ASP A 271 10.64 15.67 1.94
CA ASP A 271 9.62 16.08 0.95
C ASP A 271 8.94 14.90 0.26
N LYS A 272 9.56 13.74 0.32
CA LYS A 272 9.06 12.50 -0.31
C LYS A 272 9.47 11.29 0.51
N PHE A 273 8.58 10.32 0.57
CA PHE A 273 8.87 9.03 1.22
C PHE A 273 8.31 7.87 0.39
N LYS A 274 9.03 6.74 0.39
CA LYS A 274 8.59 5.52 -0.29
C LYS A 274 7.82 4.64 0.69
N TYR A 275 6.50 4.80 0.71
CA TYR A 275 5.59 4.00 1.55
C TYR A 275 5.02 2.83 0.76
N LEU A 276 5.21 1.59 1.24
CA LEU A 276 4.73 0.34 0.64
C LEU A 276 4.99 0.23 -0.87
N GLY A 277 6.18 0.66 -1.28
CA GLY A 277 6.59 0.61 -2.68
C GLY A 277 6.12 1.79 -3.52
N SER A 278 5.18 2.63 -3.07
CA SER A 278 4.70 3.85 -3.73
C SER A 278 5.36 5.09 -3.14
N VAL A 279 5.59 6.12 -3.95
CA VAL A 279 6.20 7.38 -3.49
C VAL A 279 5.08 8.36 -3.12
N LEU A 280 5.03 8.76 -1.85
CA LEU A 280 4.23 9.87 -1.36
C LEU A 280 5.06 11.16 -1.41
N GLN A 281 4.42 12.30 -1.65
CA GLN A 281 5.03 13.62 -1.71
C GLN A 281 4.26 14.62 -0.86
N ASN A 282 4.98 15.58 -0.31
CA ASN A 282 4.40 16.65 0.53
C ASN A 282 3.42 17.57 -0.21
N ASN A 283 3.42 17.60 -1.54
CA ASN A 283 2.48 18.38 -2.36
C ASN A 283 1.26 17.59 -2.85
N ALA A 284 1.08 16.36 -2.36
CA ALA A 284 0.00 15.44 -2.73
C ALA A 284 -0.12 15.18 -4.24
N THR A 285 0.97 15.29 -5.03
CA THR A 285 0.96 14.93 -6.45
C THR A 285 1.54 13.53 -6.68
N ALA A 286 1.23 12.92 -7.81
CA ALA A 286 1.80 11.64 -8.22
C ALA A 286 3.04 11.80 -9.12
N ASP A 287 3.59 12.99 -9.28
CA ASP A 287 4.63 13.28 -10.28
C ASP A 287 5.90 12.45 -10.09
N LYS A 288 6.43 12.41 -8.87
CA LYS A 288 7.65 11.64 -8.55
C LYS A 288 7.39 10.14 -8.52
N GLU A 289 6.16 9.72 -8.17
CA GLU A 289 5.77 8.31 -8.30
C GLU A 289 5.81 7.88 -9.76
N ILE A 290 5.13 8.61 -10.66
CA ILE A 290 5.10 8.31 -12.09
C ILE A 290 6.51 8.32 -12.67
N ALA A 291 7.33 9.31 -12.35
CA ALA A 291 8.73 9.37 -12.78
C ALA A 291 9.54 8.15 -12.29
N SER A 292 9.37 7.76 -11.03
CA SER A 292 10.02 6.57 -10.46
C SER A 292 9.58 5.28 -11.17
N ARG A 293 8.28 5.16 -11.53
CA ARG A 293 7.77 3.99 -12.29
C ARG A 293 8.35 3.92 -13.70
N ILE A 294 8.37 5.05 -14.39
CA ILE A 294 8.98 5.15 -15.72
C ILE A 294 10.45 4.73 -15.63
N GLN A 295 11.22 5.26 -14.68
CA GLN A 295 12.64 4.92 -14.52
C GLN A 295 12.85 3.41 -14.27
N LYS A 296 12.06 2.80 -13.38
CA LYS A 296 12.12 1.37 -13.09
C LYS A 296 11.73 0.52 -14.30
N ALA A 297 10.66 0.89 -15.02
CA ALA A 297 10.21 0.19 -16.21
C ALA A 297 11.26 0.26 -17.32
N VAL A 298 11.87 1.44 -17.54
CA VAL A 298 12.96 1.65 -18.49
C VAL A 298 14.17 0.79 -18.11
N SER A 299 14.60 0.79 -16.85
CA SER A 299 15.70 -0.07 -16.38
C SER A 299 15.43 -1.55 -16.63
N ASN A 300 14.23 -2.03 -16.28
CA ASN A 300 13.86 -3.44 -16.50
C ASN A 300 13.77 -3.78 -18.00
N PHE A 301 13.28 -2.85 -18.84
CA PHE A 301 13.23 -3.02 -20.28
C PHE A 301 14.63 -3.17 -20.89
N HIS A 302 15.57 -2.32 -20.46
CA HIS A 302 16.96 -2.38 -20.91
C HIS A 302 17.68 -3.66 -20.50
N LYS A 303 17.43 -4.19 -19.29
CA LYS A 303 18.00 -5.49 -18.86
C LYS A 303 17.61 -6.64 -19.76
N LEU A 304 16.44 -6.57 -20.40
CA LEU A 304 15.93 -7.60 -21.31
C LEU A 304 16.26 -7.31 -22.79
N TYR A 305 16.86 -6.14 -23.10
CA TYR A 305 17.04 -5.68 -24.47
C TYR A 305 17.76 -6.71 -25.36
N GLN A 306 18.95 -7.13 -24.97
CA GLN A 306 19.76 -8.06 -25.77
C GLN A 306 19.18 -9.47 -25.79
N ARG A 307 18.51 -9.90 -24.72
CA ARG A 307 18.02 -11.26 -24.56
C ARG A 307 16.63 -11.48 -25.16
N VAL A 308 15.80 -10.45 -25.24
CA VAL A 308 14.40 -10.57 -25.67
C VAL A 308 14.08 -9.63 -26.84
N TRP A 309 14.22 -8.31 -26.64
CA TRP A 309 13.68 -7.33 -27.59
C TRP A 309 14.44 -7.34 -28.92
N LYS A 310 15.75 -7.44 -28.90
CA LYS A 310 16.62 -7.45 -30.08
C LYS A 310 16.56 -8.78 -30.86
N LYS A 311 16.09 -9.87 -30.26
CA LYS A 311 16.06 -11.19 -30.88
C LYS A 311 14.98 -11.27 -31.99
N LYS A 312 15.38 -11.36 -33.25
CA LYS A 312 14.45 -11.43 -34.42
C LYS A 312 13.67 -12.76 -34.47
N HIS A 313 14.26 -13.88 -34.04
CA HIS A 313 13.62 -15.19 -34.04
C HIS A 313 12.52 -15.36 -32.99
N LEU A 314 12.44 -14.49 -31.98
CA LEU A 314 11.37 -14.53 -31.00
C LEU A 314 10.09 -13.91 -31.58
N LYS A 315 9.01 -14.70 -31.58
CA LYS A 315 7.69 -14.28 -32.06
C LYS A 315 7.18 -13.08 -31.28
N LEU A 316 6.46 -12.20 -31.95
CA LEU A 316 5.88 -10.97 -31.31
C LEU A 316 4.99 -11.30 -30.11
N LYS A 317 4.21 -12.39 -30.19
CA LYS A 317 3.39 -12.91 -29.09
C LYS A 317 4.20 -13.13 -27.81
N LEU A 318 5.37 -13.79 -27.89
CA LEU A 318 6.23 -14.05 -26.72
C LEU A 318 6.80 -12.76 -26.14
N LYS A 319 7.28 -11.84 -27.00
CA LYS A 319 7.76 -10.53 -26.56
C LYS A 319 6.66 -9.75 -25.85
N SER A 320 5.45 -9.75 -26.39
CA SER A 320 4.28 -9.09 -25.78
C SER A 320 3.91 -9.72 -24.43
N GLN A 321 4.01 -11.03 -24.28
CA GLN A 321 3.79 -11.71 -22.98
C GLN A 321 4.83 -11.27 -21.95
N VAL A 322 6.12 -11.23 -22.30
CA VAL A 322 7.19 -10.77 -21.38
C VAL A 322 6.97 -9.31 -21.00
N TYR A 323 6.57 -8.45 -21.94
CA TYR A 323 6.22 -7.05 -21.65
C TYR A 323 5.07 -6.95 -20.64
N ARG A 324 3.99 -7.68 -20.86
CA ARG A 324 2.79 -7.68 -20.00
C ARG A 324 3.05 -8.20 -18.59
N THR A 325 3.94 -9.19 -18.44
CA THR A 325 4.21 -9.81 -17.14
C THR A 325 5.26 -9.05 -16.32
N ILE A 326 6.19 -8.35 -16.94
CA ILE A 326 7.34 -7.74 -16.25
C ILE A 326 7.33 -6.21 -16.33
N ILE A 327 7.22 -5.67 -17.55
CA ILE A 327 7.42 -4.24 -17.79
C ILE A 327 6.17 -3.44 -17.45
N PHE A 328 5.03 -3.86 -17.98
CA PHE A 328 3.77 -3.14 -17.81
C PHE A 328 3.31 -3.06 -16.35
N PRO A 329 3.34 -4.14 -15.54
CA PRO A 329 3.02 -4.05 -14.11
C PRO A 329 4.01 -3.19 -13.32
N THR A 330 5.28 -3.12 -13.74
CA THR A 330 6.24 -2.20 -13.14
C THR A 330 5.89 -0.74 -13.42
N LEU A 331 5.44 -0.45 -14.64
CA LEU A 331 5.05 0.90 -15.08
C LEU A 331 3.77 1.37 -14.39
N THR A 332 2.79 0.47 -14.18
CA THR A 332 1.44 0.78 -13.70
C THR A 332 1.18 0.45 -12.24
N TYR A 333 2.19 0.02 -11.48
CA TYR A 333 2.02 -0.36 -10.06
C TYR A 333 1.43 0.79 -9.23
N GLY A 334 0.28 0.55 -8.59
CA GLY A 334 -0.41 1.51 -7.74
C GLY A 334 -1.15 2.62 -8.52
N CYS A 335 -1.32 2.46 -9.84
CA CYS A 335 -1.96 3.46 -10.69
C CYS A 335 -3.43 3.72 -10.31
N GLU A 336 -4.10 2.77 -9.69
CA GLU A 336 -5.46 2.88 -9.17
C GLU A 336 -5.60 3.96 -8.09
N THR A 337 -4.50 4.30 -7.41
CA THR A 337 -4.47 5.32 -6.36
C THR A 337 -4.04 6.70 -6.85
N TRP A 338 -3.64 6.81 -8.13
CA TRP A 338 -3.12 8.07 -8.64
C TRP A 338 -4.22 9.04 -9.02
N ASN A 339 -3.94 10.31 -8.80
CA ASN A 339 -4.63 11.42 -9.42
C ASN A 339 -3.61 12.19 -10.28
N TRP A 340 -3.77 12.13 -11.59
CA TRP A 340 -2.76 12.63 -12.53
C TRP A 340 -3.28 13.76 -13.41
N PRO A 341 -2.46 14.79 -13.68
CA PRO A 341 -2.71 15.76 -14.74
C PRO A 341 -2.38 15.16 -16.12
N SER A 342 -3.00 15.69 -17.17
CA SER A 342 -2.82 15.21 -18.56
C SER A 342 -1.34 15.14 -18.99
N LYS A 343 -0.49 16.05 -18.52
CA LYS A 343 0.95 16.08 -18.79
C LYS A 343 1.66 14.79 -18.34
N GLN A 344 1.28 14.24 -17.18
CA GLN A 344 1.89 13.02 -16.65
C GLN A 344 1.42 11.78 -17.41
N MET A 345 0.15 11.74 -17.81
CA MET A 345 -0.36 10.66 -18.65
C MET A 345 0.35 10.61 -20.00
N LYS A 346 0.55 11.75 -20.67
CA LYS A 346 1.33 11.84 -21.91
C LYS A 346 2.76 11.27 -21.77
N LYS A 347 3.40 11.45 -20.61
CA LYS A 347 4.72 10.85 -20.33
C LYS A 347 4.68 9.32 -20.25
N LEU A 348 3.64 8.78 -19.61
CA LEU A 348 3.43 7.32 -19.54
C LEU A 348 3.16 6.72 -20.91
N GLU A 349 2.27 7.35 -21.69
CA GLU A 349 1.96 6.92 -23.07
C GLU A 349 3.18 6.98 -23.96
N GLY A 350 3.95 8.06 -23.93
CA GLY A 350 5.19 8.19 -24.71
C GLY A 350 6.24 7.13 -24.29
N THR A 351 6.23 6.71 -23.02
CA THR A 351 7.11 5.63 -22.56
C THR A 351 6.64 4.27 -23.07
N GLN A 352 5.34 3.99 -22.95
CA GLN A 352 4.74 2.77 -23.49
C GLN A 352 4.95 2.69 -25.01
N TYR A 353 4.72 3.77 -25.74
CA TYR A 353 4.92 3.85 -27.17
C TYR A 353 6.35 3.48 -27.59
N ARG A 354 7.36 3.99 -26.88
CA ARG A 354 8.77 3.63 -27.12
C ARG A 354 9.04 2.13 -26.91
N PHE A 355 8.48 1.55 -25.85
CA PHE A 355 8.62 0.12 -25.59
C PHE A 355 7.96 -0.72 -26.69
N LEU A 356 6.73 -0.38 -27.06
CA LEU A 356 5.98 -1.12 -28.06
C LEU A 356 6.60 -1.04 -29.46
N ARG A 357 7.14 0.14 -29.85
CA ARG A 357 7.91 0.24 -31.11
C ARG A 357 9.11 -0.71 -31.11
N SER A 358 9.88 -0.74 -30.04
CA SER A 358 11.03 -1.63 -29.91
C SER A 358 10.63 -3.11 -29.97
N ILE A 359 9.52 -3.48 -29.34
CA ILE A 359 8.96 -4.85 -29.34
C ILE A 359 8.54 -5.27 -30.74
N ALA A 360 7.86 -4.38 -31.48
CA ALA A 360 7.40 -4.61 -32.84
C ALA A 360 8.52 -4.45 -33.91
N GLY A 361 9.75 -4.13 -33.50
CA GLY A 361 10.86 -3.91 -34.43
C GLY A 361 10.70 -2.66 -35.30
N LYS A 362 9.86 -1.70 -34.87
CA LYS A 362 9.60 -0.44 -35.57
C LYS A 362 10.51 0.68 -35.08
N THR A 363 10.90 1.55 -35.99
CA THR A 363 11.76 2.71 -35.73
C THR A 363 10.96 4.02 -35.81
N TRP A 364 11.58 5.14 -35.51
CA TRP A 364 10.95 6.45 -35.70
C TRP A 364 10.68 6.79 -37.17
N ARG A 365 11.42 6.14 -38.10
CA ARG A 365 11.27 6.32 -39.56
C ARG A 365 9.97 5.72 -40.11
N ASP A 366 9.43 4.70 -39.42
CA ASP A 366 8.18 4.02 -39.84
C ASP A 366 6.94 4.93 -39.63
N LYS A 367 7.06 6.06 -38.92
CA LYS A 367 6.00 7.06 -38.66
C LYS A 367 4.67 6.44 -38.20
N ILE A 368 4.68 5.26 -37.58
CA ILE A 368 3.46 4.58 -37.09
C ILE A 368 2.89 5.33 -35.90
N SER A 369 1.59 5.56 -35.85
CA SER A 369 0.93 6.17 -34.71
C SER A 369 0.88 5.24 -33.50
N TYR A 370 0.63 5.79 -32.29
CA TYR A 370 0.49 4.96 -31.08
C TYR A 370 -0.69 3.98 -31.18
N VAL A 371 -1.81 4.45 -31.74
CA VAL A 371 -3.02 3.63 -31.92
C VAL A 371 -2.77 2.51 -32.94
N ASP A 372 -2.20 2.85 -34.12
CA ASP A 372 -1.89 1.86 -35.16
C ASP A 372 -0.89 0.80 -34.67
N LEU A 373 0.05 1.20 -33.81
CA LEU A 373 1.00 0.28 -33.20
C LEU A 373 0.30 -0.71 -32.25
N LEU A 374 -0.68 -0.25 -31.47
CA LEU A 374 -1.49 -1.12 -30.63
C LEU A 374 -2.32 -2.11 -31.46
N HIS A 375 -2.95 -1.64 -32.55
CA HIS A 375 -3.67 -2.46 -33.52
C HIS A 375 -2.76 -3.51 -34.18
N LEU A 376 -1.58 -3.09 -34.64
CA LEU A 376 -0.59 -3.99 -35.27
C LEU A 376 -0.20 -5.11 -34.28
N ILE A 377 0.11 -4.76 -33.03
CA ILE A 377 0.52 -5.79 -32.06
C ILE A 377 -0.67 -6.68 -31.69
N ALA A 378 -1.88 -6.16 -31.57
CA ALA A 378 -3.06 -6.95 -31.29
C ALA A 378 -3.32 -7.95 -32.42
N LYS A 379 -3.26 -7.53 -33.68
CA LYS A 379 -3.44 -8.37 -34.88
C LYS A 379 -2.34 -9.42 -34.96
N ASP A 380 -1.06 -9.00 -34.95
CA ASP A 380 0.07 -9.91 -35.24
C ASP A 380 0.38 -10.88 -34.11
N ALA A 381 0.16 -10.46 -32.84
CA ALA A 381 0.45 -11.31 -31.68
C ALA A 381 -0.72 -12.18 -31.26
N TYR A 382 -1.94 -11.74 -31.48
CA TYR A 382 -3.14 -12.35 -30.88
C TYR A 382 -4.26 -12.64 -31.86
N ASN A 383 -4.12 -12.22 -33.11
CA ASN A 383 -5.14 -12.36 -34.18
C ASN A 383 -6.51 -11.75 -33.75
N THR A 384 -6.48 -10.61 -33.06
CA THR A 384 -7.65 -9.90 -32.57
C THR A 384 -7.59 -8.44 -32.99
N ASN A 385 -8.76 -7.81 -33.16
CA ASN A 385 -8.84 -6.36 -33.31
C ASN A 385 -8.61 -5.69 -31.96
N PHE A 386 -7.87 -4.58 -31.98
CA PHE A 386 -7.70 -3.78 -30.79
C PHE A 386 -8.99 -3.00 -30.53
N ASP A 387 -9.66 -3.31 -29.44
CA ASP A 387 -10.86 -2.61 -29.00
C ASP A 387 -10.59 -1.89 -27.67
N TRP A 388 -10.88 -0.60 -27.62
CA TRP A 388 -10.72 0.25 -26.43
C TRP A 388 -11.70 -0.11 -25.31
N ALA A 389 -12.88 -0.63 -25.68
CA ALA A 389 -13.98 -0.88 -24.78
C ALA A 389 -14.07 -2.36 -24.34
N ASN A 390 -13.53 -3.28 -25.12
CA ASN A 390 -13.77 -4.70 -24.94
C ASN A 390 -12.58 -5.39 -24.25
N GLU A 391 -12.57 -5.39 -22.92
CA GLU A 391 -11.65 -6.20 -22.12
C GLU A 391 -12.05 -7.67 -21.99
N SER A 392 -13.10 -8.12 -22.66
CA SER A 392 -13.55 -9.54 -22.63
C SER A 392 -12.49 -10.52 -23.14
N ASN A 393 -11.50 -10.05 -23.86
CA ASN A 393 -10.29 -10.80 -24.19
C ASN A 393 -9.31 -10.83 -22.99
N LYS A 394 -9.78 -11.33 -21.84
CA LYS A 394 -8.94 -11.53 -20.63
C LYS A 394 -7.69 -12.31 -21.01
N GLY A 395 -6.59 -11.61 -21.13
CA GLY A 395 -5.27 -12.20 -21.26
C GLY A 395 -4.56 -11.99 -22.59
N VAL A 396 -5.16 -11.43 -23.62
CA VAL A 396 -4.65 -11.54 -24.99
C VAL A 396 -4.14 -10.24 -25.61
N SER A 397 -4.68 -9.05 -25.31
CA SER A 397 -4.25 -7.80 -25.96
C SER A 397 -3.39 -6.90 -25.08
N ILE A 398 -2.63 -5.99 -25.70
CA ILE A 398 -1.92 -4.91 -25.01
C ILE A 398 -2.86 -3.71 -24.93
N THR A 399 -3.15 -3.27 -23.70
CA THR A 399 -4.02 -2.13 -23.43
C THR A 399 -3.22 -0.83 -23.41
N ALA A 400 -3.81 0.26 -23.91
CA ALA A 400 -3.24 1.60 -23.72
C ALA A 400 -3.11 1.95 -22.24
N VAL A 401 -1.97 2.52 -21.84
CA VAL A 401 -1.69 2.77 -20.42
C VAL A 401 -2.71 3.71 -19.78
N GLU A 402 -3.23 4.70 -20.51
CA GLU A 402 -4.27 5.59 -19.99
C GLU A 402 -5.55 4.83 -19.68
N THR A 403 -6.05 4.03 -20.64
CA THR A 403 -7.25 3.20 -20.48
C THR A 403 -7.09 2.24 -19.29
N TYR A 404 -5.95 1.56 -19.22
CA TYR A 404 -5.64 0.66 -18.11
C TYR A 404 -5.68 1.37 -16.75
N CYS A 405 -5.05 2.54 -16.63
CA CYS A 405 -5.03 3.29 -15.37
C CYS A 405 -6.42 3.75 -14.94
N ARG A 406 -7.26 4.21 -15.89
CA ARG A 406 -8.65 4.62 -15.62
C ARG A 406 -9.51 3.44 -15.18
N LEU A 407 -9.47 2.33 -15.90
CA LEU A 407 -10.19 1.10 -15.55
C LEU A 407 -9.71 0.54 -14.20
N SER A 408 -8.40 0.56 -13.94
CA SER A 408 -7.86 0.13 -12.65
C SER A 408 -8.38 0.99 -11.49
N ARG A 409 -8.50 2.32 -11.68
CA ARG A 409 -9.09 3.23 -10.70
C ARG A 409 -10.57 2.93 -10.47
N LEU A 410 -11.35 2.77 -11.54
CA LEU A 410 -12.78 2.40 -11.45
C LEU A 410 -12.95 1.07 -10.71
N ARG A 411 -12.25 0.01 -11.13
CA ARG A 411 -12.30 -1.32 -10.50
C ARG A 411 -11.92 -1.29 -9.03
N TYR A 412 -10.84 -0.57 -8.71
CA TYR A 412 -10.39 -0.45 -7.33
C TYR A 412 -11.38 0.34 -6.48
N THR A 413 -11.93 1.45 -6.99
CA THR A 413 -12.96 2.22 -6.28
C THR A 413 -14.22 1.40 -6.04
N GLY A 414 -14.68 0.64 -7.03
CA GLY A 414 -15.79 -0.31 -6.83
C GLY A 414 -15.47 -1.40 -5.80
N HIS A 415 -14.22 -1.89 -5.77
CA HIS A 415 -13.78 -2.80 -4.71
C HIS A 415 -13.82 -2.14 -3.33
N VAL A 416 -13.34 -0.92 -3.19
CA VAL A 416 -13.37 -0.16 -1.93
C VAL A 416 -14.81 0.07 -1.46
N ALA A 417 -15.71 0.48 -2.35
CA ALA A 417 -17.11 0.73 -2.01
C ALA A 417 -17.86 -0.53 -1.54
N ARG A 418 -17.44 -1.72 -1.99
CA ARG A 418 -17.99 -3.01 -1.52
C ARG A 418 -17.32 -3.55 -0.25
N MET A 419 -16.31 -2.86 0.30
CA MET A 419 -15.73 -3.24 1.58
C MET A 419 -16.74 -3.01 2.72
N GLY A 420 -16.56 -3.72 3.82
CA GLY A 420 -17.34 -3.46 5.05
C GLY A 420 -17.21 -2.00 5.53
N GLU A 421 -18.23 -1.53 6.20
CA GLU A 421 -18.33 -0.14 6.65
C GLU A 421 -17.20 0.31 7.61
N ASN A 422 -16.64 -0.63 8.37
CA ASN A 422 -15.52 -0.35 9.29
C ASN A 422 -14.15 -0.23 8.59
N ARG A 423 -14.08 -0.48 7.28
CA ARG A 423 -12.81 -0.47 6.53
C ARG A 423 -12.36 0.95 6.26
N ILE A 424 -11.13 1.28 6.68
CA ILE A 424 -10.55 2.63 6.54
C ILE A 424 -10.61 3.16 5.08
N PRO A 425 -10.27 2.38 4.04
CA PRO A 425 -10.42 2.86 2.66
C PRO A 425 -11.87 3.23 2.30
N ASN A 426 -12.87 2.49 2.82
CA ASN A 426 -14.28 2.78 2.57
C ASN A 426 -14.73 4.03 3.33
N LEU A 427 -14.34 4.16 4.59
CA LEU A 427 -14.62 5.35 5.41
C LEU A 427 -14.11 6.63 4.74
N ILE A 428 -12.88 6.64 4.25
CA ILE A 428 -12.31 7.83 3.62
C ILE A 428 -12.89 8.11 2.22
N LEU A 429 -13.32 7.07 1.49
CA LEU A 429 -14.01 7.23 0.21
C LEU A 429 -15.36 7.94 0.41
N HIS A 430 -16.11 7.60 1.46
CA HIS A 430 -17.43 8.16 1.78
C HIS A 430 -17.38 9.38 2.70
N GLY A 431 -16.23 9.71 3.26
CA GLY A 431 -16.02 10.77 4.25
C GLY A 431 -15.26 11.98 3.74
N GLU A 432 -15.10 12.95 4.62
CA GLU A 432 -14.20 14.09 4.51
C GLU A 432 -13.59 14.43 5.87
N ILE A 433 -12.53 15.25 5.88
CA ILE A 433 -11.93 15.75 7.13
C ILE A 433 -12.96 16.59 7.88
N LEU A 434 -13.08 16.36 9.21
CA LEU A 434 -14.03 17.05 10.06
C LEU A 434 -13.70 18.55 10.18
N GLN A 435 -12.41 18.85 10.34
CA GLN A 435 -11.90 20.20 10.55
C GLN A 435 -11.66 20.92 9.22
N GLY A 436 -11.44 22.25 9.31
CA GLY A 436 -11.05 23.09 8.19
C GLY A 436 -12.19 23.47 7.26
N GLN A 437 -11.90 24.41 6.38
CA GLN A 437 -12.83 24.94 5.39
C GLN A 437 -12.25 24.78 3.99
N ARG A 438 -13.13 24.53 3.03
CA ARG A 438 -12.72 24.49 1.62
C ARG A 438 -12.33 25.88 1.14
N LYS A 439 -11.27 25.94 0.35
CA LYS A 439 -10.87 27.18 -0.31
C LYS A 439 -11.91 27.61 -1.32
N GLN A 440 -12.12 28.91 -1.43
CA GLN A 440 -12.83 29.52 -2.54
C GLN A 440 -11.93 29.46 -3.81
N GLY A 441 -12.53 29.32 -4.97
CA GLY A 441 -11.86 29.23 -6.26
C GLY A 441 -11.82 27.81 -6.84
N ARG A 442 -11.06 27.64 -7.94
CA ARG A 442 -10.94 26.34 -8.63
C ARG A 442 -10.03 25.40 -7.85
N PRO A 443 -10.56 24.34 -7.22
CA PRO A 443 -9.75 23.36 -6.49
C PRO A 443 -8.83 22.61 -7.46
N LYS A 444 -7.69 22.11 -6.97
CA LYS A 444 -6.91 21.10 -7.71
C LYS A 444 -7.79 19.88 -7.94
N LYS A 445 -7.63 19.20 -9.09
CA LYS A 445 -8.37 17.96 -9.38
C LYS A 445 -8.31 16.98 -8.20
N SER A 446 -9.46 16.70 -7.62
CA SER A 446 -9.61 15.72 -6.56
C SER A 446 -9.65 14.30 -7.14
N PHE A 447 -9.44 13.28 -6.29
CA PHE A 447 -9.61 11.88 -6.71
C PHE A 447 -11.04 11.62 -7.20
N ARG A 448 -12.06 12.17 -6.50
CA ARG A 448 -13.48 12.03 -6.88
C ARG A 448 -13.78 12.69 -8.23
N GLU A 449 -13.21 13.84 -8.52
CA GLU A 449 -13.34 14.48 -9.84
C GLU A 449 -12.70 13.60 -10.94
N GLY A 450 -11.52 13.03 -10.66
CA GLY A 450 -10.89 12.06 -11.55
C GLY A 450 -11.77 10.84 -11.82
N LEU A 451 -12.40 10.30 -10.77
CA LEU A 451 -13.34 9.18 -10.86
C LEU A 451 -14.60 9.55 -11.69
N LYS A 452 -15.18 10.73 -11.45
CA LYS A 452 -16.31 11.23 -12.20
C LYS A 452 -16.00 11.35 -13.70
N ASN A 453 -14.82 11.89 -14.03
CA ASN A 453 -14.36 11.99 -15.40
C ASN A 453 -14.12 10.60 -16.06
N ASP A 454 -13.73 9.58 -15.28
CA ASP A 454 -13.63 8.22 -15.81
C ASP A 454 -15.00 7.62 -16.10
N LEU A 455 -16.00 7.82 -15.22
CA LEU A 455 -17.37 7.38 -15.47
C LEU A 455 -17.94 8.02 -16.74
N HIS A 456 -17.70 9.31 -16.97
CA HIS A 456 -18.11 9.96 -18.22
C HIS A 456 -17.39 9.40 -19.43
N LYS A 457 -16.06 9.17 -19.35
CA LYS A 457 -15.27 8.66 -20.49
C LYS A 457 -15.69 7.26 -20.95
N PHE A 458 -16.25 6.44 -20.06
CA PHE A 458 -16.73 5.09 -20.35
C PHE A 458 -18.25 4.98 -20.44
N ASP A 459 -18.96 6.11 -20.57
CA ASP A 459 -20.44 6.20 -20.68
C ASP A 459 -21.18 5.51 -19.53
N LEU A 460 -20.54 5.47 -18.35
CA LEU A 460 -21.09 4.85 -17.15
C LEU A 460 -21.84 5.87 -16.26
N PHE A 461 -21.65 7.17 -16.48
CA PHE A 461 -22.20 8.20 -15.60
C PHE A 461 -23.73 8.28 -15.68
N GLY A 462 -24.34 8.09 -16.86
CA GLY A 462 -25.79 8.00 -17.03
C GLY A 462 -26.38 6.87 -16.20
N LYS A 463 -25.82 5.65 -16.33
CA LYS A 463 -26.22 4.48 -15.54
C LYS A 463 -26.03 4.67 -14.04
N TYR A 464 -25.00 5.41 -13.63
CA TYR A 464 -24.78 5.75 -12.23
C TYR A 464 -25.84 6.72 -11.70
N SER A 465 -26.24 7.73 -12.47
CA SER A 465 -27.23 8.72 -12.06
C SER A 465 -28.63 8.14 -11.83
N GLU A 466 -28.91 6.94 -12.35
CA GLU A 466 -30.14 6.18 -12.12
C GLU A 466 -30.15 5.47 -10.75
N GLN A 467 -29.01 5.38 -10.06
CA GLN A 467 -28.89 4.71 -8.77
C GLN A 467 -28.88 5.73 -7.63
N ASN A 468 -29.36 5.31 -6.46
CA ASN A 468 -29.40 6.17 -5.27
C ASN A 468 -28.01 6.34 -4.63
N THR A 469 -27.17 5.31 -4.70
CA THR A 469 -25.83 5.31 -4.09
C THR A 469 -24.78 4.70 -5.01
N PHE A 470 -23.52 5.10 -4.80
CA PHE A 470 -22.41 4.47 -5.52
C PHE A 470 -22.21 3.00 -5.11
N GLN A 471 -22.57 2.64 -3.89
CA GLN A 471 -22.53 1.24 -3.42
C GLN A 471 -23.51 0.37 -4.21
N GLU A 472 -24.75 0.82 -4.41
CA GLU A 472 -25.73 0.12 -5.23
C GLU A 472 -25.25 -0.05 -6.67
N PHE A 473 -24.70 1.01 -7.26
CA PHE A 473 -24.16 0.99 -8.62
C PHE A 473 -23.05 -0.05 -8.82
N VAL A 474 -22.18 -0.24 -7.82
CA VAL A 474 -21.06 -1.19 -7.89
C VAL A 474 -21.33 -2.52 -7.20
N ALA A 475 -22.55 -2.76 -6.68
CA ALA A 475 -22.88 -3.93 -5.86
C ALA A 475 -22.60 -5.24 -6.60
N ASP A 476 -23.06 -5.33 -7.86
CA ASP A 476 -22.81 -6.50 -8.71
C ASP A 476 -21.35 -6.47 -9.22
N ARG A 477 -20.53 -7.32 -8.62
CA ARG A 477 -19.11 -7.41 -8.94
C ARG A 477 -18.84 -7.84 -10.39
N ASP A 478 -19.66 -8.72 -10.93
CA ASP A 478 -19.41 -9.30 -12.24
C ASP A 478 -19.83 -8.34 -13.35
N LYS A 479 -20.89 -7.57 -13.15
CA LYS A 479 -21.27 -6.46 -14.04
C LYS A 479 -20.28 -5.29 -13.96
N TRP A 480 -19.68 -5.05 -12.79
CA TRP A 480 -18.69 -3.98 -12.61
C TRP A 480 -17.32 -4.30 -13.20
N ARG A 481 -16.96 -5.56 -13.38
CA ARG A 481 -15.67 -6.00 -13.96
C ARG A 481 -15.61 -5.88 -15.47
#